data_0e04ba9454902e5849806c492b744324
#
_entry.id   0e04ba9454902e5849806c492b744324
#
_cell.length_a   1.000
_cell.length_b   1.000
_cell.length_c   1.000
_cell.angle_alpha   90.00
_cell.angle_beta   90.00
_cell.angle_gamma   90.00
#
_symmetry.space_group_name_H-M   'P 1'
#
loop_
_entity.id
_entity.type
_entity.pdbx_description
1 polymer ?
#
loop_
_entity_poly.entity_id
_entity_poly.type
_entity_poly.pdbx_seq_one_letter_code
_entity_poly.pdbx_strand_id
1 'polypeptide(L)'
;MVGKRGLILITCQNSDCEYFLVEEGKNITKNGHNPAGNQQYLCHHCGRYFIETKNTPLYHSRLARSEVILIAKHSMEKTSIRGVSRVLDHHRDTISKYFHLIGQHAEMLNNHYIRDISAGNCEFDEIWSFIHKKNKNLLPDDPYEFGDCWTYTGFKRESGLMISFNAGKRVEKTCEIMLNYFFERMELPLPGNKISIFTDGNCQYSNTLQDLYCDSCMDYGQVIKSKEQNRLVRVIRERIFGNPEIKSISTSVVEGYNNKIRQRLSRFTRKTASYSKRMIGYVNSMNIFQFVHNFIDIKLDHQTPAMLERVTDHHWNWSEFLCHHIQL
;
A
#
# COMPACT_ATOMS: atom_id res chain seq x y z
N MET A 1 9.27 -6.80 22.38
CA MET A 1 9.85 -5.75 23.27
C MET A 1 9.50 -4.40 22.67
N VAL A 2 8.82 -3.54 23.44
CA VAL A 2 8.23 -2.28 22.98
C VAL A 2 9.31 -1.26 22.74
N GLY A 3 9.55 -0.90 21.47
CA GLY A 3 10.45 0.21 21.12
C GLY A 3 9.93 1.54 21.68
N LYS A 4 10.77 2.30 22.35
CA LYS A 4 10.43 3.61 22.89
C LYS A 4 9.99 4.56 21.78
N ARG A 5 8.83 5.19 21.96
CA ARG A 5 8.19 6.15 21.06
C ARG A 5 9.19 7.10 20.37
N GLY A 6 9.20 7.12 19.05
CA GLY A 6 9.72 8.24 18.24
C GLY A 6 11.25 8.36 18.12
N LEU A 7 12.04 7.42 18.58
CA LEU A 7 13.48 7.39 18.32
C LEU A 7 13.75 6.56 17.05
N ILE A 8 14.18 7.23 15.98
CA ILE A 8 14.79 6.55 14.84
C ILE A 8 16.06 5.87 15.38
N LEU A 9 16.01 4.54 15.50
CA LEU A 9 17.17 3.76 15.95
C LEU A 9 18.19 3.76 14.81
N ILE A 10 19.36 4.34 15.09
CA ILE A 10 20.46 4.41 14.13
C ILE A 10 21.26 3.12 14.22
N THR A 11 21.24 2.36 13.14
CA THR A 11 21.91 1.06 13.00
C THR A 11 22.96 1.09 11.89
N CYS A 12 23.85 0.11 11.84
CA CYS A 12 24.82 -0.01 10.76
C CYS A 12 24.12 -0.23 9.41
N GLN A 13 24.45 0.57 8.40
CA GLN A 13 23.86 0.54 7.06
C GLN A 13 24.73 -0.18 6.03
N ASN A 14 25.69 -1.01 6.46
CA ASN A 14 26.53 -1.81 5.62
C ASN A 14 26.08 -3.27 5.64
N SER A 15 25.56 -3.77 4.51
CA SER A 15 25.04 -5.14 4.36
C SER A 15 26.10 -6.23 4.65
N ASP A 16 27.38 -5.90 4.49
CA ASP A 16 28.47 -6.84 4.74
C ASP A 16 28.94 -6.84 6.21
N CYS A 17 28.25 -6.10 7.08
CA CYS A 17 28.60 -5.97 8.49
C CYS A 17 27.74 -6.92 9.34
N GLU A 18 28.36 -7.64 10.26
CA GLU A 18 27.65 -8.49 11.24
C GLU A 18 26.61 -7.71 12.05
N TYR A 19 26.84 -6.41 12.27
CA TYR A 19 25.90 -5.50 12.94
C TYR A 19 25.01 -4.73 11.96
N PHE A 20 24.80 -5.26 10.74
CA PHE A 20 23.88 -4.64 9.79
C PHE A 20 22.45 -4.60 10.38
N LEU A 21 21.93 -3.40 10.59
CA LEU A 21 20.58 -3.12 11.11
C LEU A 21 20.29 -3.70 12.52
N VAL A 22 21.31 -4.09 13.28
CA VAL A 22 21.16 -4.56 14.66
C VAL A 22 20.91 -3.35 15.58
N GLU A 23 19.74 -3.32 16.24
CA GLU A 23 19.26 -2.15 17.01
C GLU A 23 20.02 -1.93 18.33
N GLU A 24 20.47 -2.97 19.00
CA GLU A 24 21.11 -2.90 20.31
C GLU A 24 22.65 -3.12 20.27
N GLY A 25 23.24 -3.01 19.08
CA GLY A 25 24.64 -3.37 18.85
C GLY A 25 25.67 -2.48 19.55
N LYS A 26 25.29 -1.30 20.06
CA LYS A 26 26.18 -0.27 20.67
C LYS A 26 27.44 0.05 19.87
N ASN A 27 27.43 -0.33 18.59
CA ASN A 27 28.55 -0.24 17.65
C ASN A 27 28.53 1.06 16.84
N ILE A 28 27.55 1.95 17.06
CA ILE A 28 27.39 3.20 16.31
C ILE A 28 27.66 4.41 17.21
N THR A 29 28.47 5.33 16.69
CA THR A 29 28.70 6.63 17.31
C THR A 29 28.44 7.76 16.32
N LYS A 30 28.02 8.93 16.84
CA LYS A 30 27.97 10.17 16.06
C LYS A 30 29.36 10.60 15.67
N ASN A 31 29.56 11.00 14.42
CA ASN A 31 30.86 11.45 13.91
C ASN A 31 30.72 12.72 13.06
N GLY A 32 30.32 13.81 13.72
CA GLY A 32 30.18 15.12 13.09
C GLY A 32 29.07 15.17 12.04
N HIS A 33 29.20 16.11 11.12
CA HIS A 33 28.23 16.34 10.02
C HIS A 33 28.93 16.31 8.68
N ASN A 34 28.23 15.90 7.64
CA ASN A 34 28.73 16.02 6.27
C ASN A 34 28.62 17.49 5.80
N PRO A 35 29.22 17.87 4.63
CA PRO A 35 29.15 19.24 4.11
C PRO A 35 27.72 19.74 3.85
N ALA A 36 26.73 18.83 3.72
CA ALA A 36 25.32 19.17 3.55
C ALA A 36 24.56 19.30 4.89
N GLY A 37 25.27 19.24 6.04
CA GLY A 37 24.68 19.39 7.38
C GLY A 37 24.01 18.14 7.95
N ASN A 38 24.06 16.99 7.26
CA ASN A 38 23.49 15.75 7.77
C ASN A 38 24.41 15.12 8.83
N GLN A 39 23.83 14.63 9.92
CA GLN A 39 24.58 13.91 10.95
C GLN A 39 25.22 12.65 10.34
N GLN A 40 26.54 12.52 10.53
CA GLN A 40 27.28 11.31 10.19
C GLN A 40 27.40 10.38 11.39
N TYR A 41 27.44 9.10 11.09
CA TYR A 41 27.64 8.02 12.04
C TYR A 41 28.81 7.15 11.61
N LEU A 42 29.50 6.57 12.57
CA LEU A 42 30.55 5.59 12.39
C LEU A 42 30.11 4.26 13.00
N CYS A 43 30.21 3.19 12.23
CA CYS A 43 30.15 1.83 12.78
C CYS A 43 31.55 1.39 13.19
N HIS A 44 31.75 1.15 14.48
CA HIS A 44 33.07 0.71 15.02
C HIS A 44 33.43 -0.72 14.61
N HIS A 45 32.46 -1.56 14.25
CA HIS A 45 32.72 -2.92 13.82
C HIS A 45 33.30 -2.98 12.40
N CYS A 46 32.63 -2.35 11.42
CA CYS A 46 33.08 -2.38 10.04
C CYS A 46 33.87 -1.12 9.58
N GLY A 47 34.01 -0.12 10.44
CA GLY A 47 34.73 1.12 10.15
C GLY A 47 34.06 2.03 9.11
N ARG A 48 32.84 1.71 8.60
CA ARG A 48 32.17 2.51 7.57
C ARG A 48 31.38 3.67 8.19
N TYR A 49 31.44 4.81 7.48
CA TYR A 49 30.62 5.98 7.77
C TYR A 49 29.32 5.94 6.97
N PHE A 50 28.25 6.44 7.56
CA PHE A 50 26.95 6.61 6.89
C PHE A 50 26.21 7.81 7.47
N ILE A 51 25.15 8.25 6.80
CA ILE A 51 24.26 9.32 7.27
C ILE A 51 22.88 8.72 7.59
N GLU A 52 22.15 9.39 8.49
CA GLU A 52 20.83 8.94 8.96
C GLU A 52 19.80 8.70 7.85
N THR A 53 19.98 9.35 6.70
CA THR A 53 19.02 9.28 5.59
C THR A 53 19.35 8.20 4.57
N LYS A 54 20.45 7.42 4.74
CA LYS A 54 20.80 6.35 3.81
C LYS A 54 19.64 5.34 3.67
N ASN A 55 19.36 4.88 2.44
CA ASN A 55 18.25 3.98 2.10
C ASN A 55 16.83 4.55 2.37
N THR A 56 16.70 5.86 2.46
CA THR A 56 15.40 6.55 2.56
C THR A 56 15.20 7.52 1.37
N PRO A 57 13.99 8.04 1.13
CA PRO A 57 13.75 9.07 0.13
C PRO A 57 14.55 10.37 0.33
N LEU A 58 15.11 10.56 1.53
CA LEU A 58 15.90 11.72 1.89
C LEU A 58 17.41 11.54 1.60
N TYR A 59 17.84 10.35 1.16
CA TYR A 59 19.25 10.11 0.87
C TYR A 59 19.71 10.94 -0.32
N HIS A 60 20.78 11.70 -0.15
CA HIS A 60 21.27 12.68 -1.13
C HIS A 60 20.19 13.66 -1.62
N SER A 61 19.21 13.95 -0.76
CA SER A 61 18.17 14.94 -1.08
C SER A 61 18.78 16.34 -1.20
N ARG A 62 18.37 17.06 -2.26
CA ARG A 62 18.63 18.49 -2.43
C ARG A 62 17.50 19.36 -1.85
N LEU A 63 16.36 18.73 -1.52
CA LEU A 63 15.23 19.39 -0.87
C LEU A 63 15.33 19.19 0.64
N ALA A 64 14.83 20.16 1.39
CA ALA A 64 14.68 20.04 2.83
C ALA A 64 13.68 18.92 3.16
N ARG A 65 13.86 18.28 4.33
CA ARG A 65 12.93 17.22 4.81
C ARG A 65 11.47 17.68 4.80
N SER A 66 11.22 18.92 5.24
CA SER A 66 9.88 19.52 5.25
C SER A 66 9.24 19.60 3.85
N GLU A 67 10.00 19.88 2.82
CA GLU A 67 9.53 19.96 1.44
C GLU A 67 9.19 18.56 0.89
N VAL A 68 10.02 17.55 1.20
CA VAL A 68 9.74 16.16 0.83
C VAL A 68 8.49 15.65 1.53
N ILE A 69 8.27 16.02 2.80
CA ILE A 69 7.02 15.74 3.53
C ILE A 69 5.82 16.40 2.83
N LEU A 70 5.95 17.64 2.37
CA LEU A 70 4.86 18.32 1.66
C LEU A 70 4.56 17.65 0.32
N ILE A 71 5.57 17.17 -0.42
CA ILE A 71 5.35 16.37 -1.64
C ILE A 71 4.53 15.13 -1.32
N ALA A 72 4.88 14.38 -0.26
CA ALA A 72 4.16 13.19 0.16
C ALA A 72 2.70 13.52 0.54
N LYS A 73 2.48 14.54 1.36
CA LYS A 73 1.14 15.00 1.77
C LYS A 73 0.27 15.39 0.58
N HIS A 74 0.78 16.25 -0.30
CA HIS A 74 0.04 16.71 -1.48
C HIS A 74 -0.31 15.56 -2.44
N SER A 75 0.54 14.51 -2.51
CA SER A 75 0.26 13.35 -3.36
C SER A 75 -0.97 12.56 -2.87
N MET A 76 -1.34 12.70 -1.59
CA MET A 76 -2.50 12.08 -0.95
C MET A 76 -3.74 12.99 -0.89
N GLU A 77 -3.65 14.22 -1.38
CA GLU A 77 -4.75 15.19 -1.37
C GLU A 77 -5.22 15.55 -2.79
N LYS A 78 -5.32 14.55 -3.66
CA LYS A 78 -5.82 14.67 -5.04
C LYS A 78 -5.06 15.67 -5.91
N THR A 79 -3.87 16.11 -5.47
CA THR A 79 -3.05 17.06 -6.21
C THR A 79 -2.20 16.34 -7.26
N SER A 80 -2.20 16.86 -8.50
CA SER A 80 -1.35 16.32 -9.56
C SER A 80 0.12 16.73 -9.36
N ILE A 81 1.08 16.00 -9.97
CA ILE A 81 2.51 16.37 -9.97
C ILE A 81 2.71 17.83 -10.43
N ARG A 82 1.98 18.28 -11.45
CA ARG A 82 2.03 19.67 -11.90
C ARG A 82 1.42 20.64 -10.88
N GLY A 83 0.41 20.22 -10.15
CA GLY A 83 -0.18 20.98 -9.04
C GLY A 83 0.82 21.18 -7.91
N VAL A 84 1.45 20.07 -7.45
CA VAL A 84 2.49 20.12 -6.42
C VAL A 84 3.68 20.99 -6.85
N SER A 85 4.11 20.87 -8.12
CA SER A 85 5.17 21.72 -8.72
C SER A 85 4.88 23.20 -8.57
N ARG A 86 3.64 23.64 -8.84
CA ARG A 86 3.23 25.06 -8.69
C ARG A 86 3.11 25.50 -7.23
N VAL A 87 2.66 24.61 -6.34
CA VAL A 87 2.45 24.94 -4.92
C VAL A 87 3.78 25.08 -4.18
N LEU A 88 4.76 24.23 -4.52
CA LEU A 88 6.07 24.20 -3.85
C LEU A 88 7.17 24.94 -4.64
N ASP A 89 6.85 25.52 -5.78
CA ASP A 89 7.78 26.25 -6.66
C ASP A 89 9.02 25.44 -7.06
N HIS A 90 8.82 24.15 -7.31
CA HIS A 90 9.88 23.24 -7.78
C HIS A 90 9.57 22.72 -9.18
N HIS A 91 10.64 22.44 -9.95
CA HIS A 91 10.48 21.85 -11.27
C HIS A 91 9.71 20.51 -11.20
N ARG A 92 8.83 20.30 -12.17
CA ARG A 92 7.96 19.11 -12.26
C ARG A 92 8.75 17.78 -12.12
N ASP A 93 9.93 17.70 -12.72
CA ASP A 93 10.73 16.48 -12.71
C ASP A 93 11.35 16.22 -11.33
N THR A 94 11.66 17.29 -10.57
CA THR A 94 12.05 17.17 -9.15
C THR A 94 10.92 16.57 -8.32
N ILE A 95 9.71 17.12 -8.45
CA ILE A 95 8.53 16.56 -7.74
C ILE A 95 8.29 15.10 -8.15
N SER A 96 8.39 14.79 -9.45
CA SER A 96 8.21 13.41 -9.95
C SER A 96 9.26 12.45 -9.38
N LYS A 97 10.53 12.87 -9.30
CA LYS A 97 11.61 12.08 -8.69
C LYS A 97 11.28 11.71 -7.24
N TYR A 98 10.96 12.71 -6.41
CA TYR A 98 10.65 12.45 -4.99
C TYR A 98 9.38 11.63 -4.83
N PHE A 99 8.34 11.87 -5.63
CA PHE A 99 7.14 11.04 -5.65
C PHE A 99 7.46 9.56 -5.89
N HIS A 100 8.37 9.26 -6.84
CA HIS A 100 8.80 7.88 -7.10
C HIS A 100 9.62 7.29 -5.95
N LEU A 101 10.56 8.04 -5.40
CA LEU A 101 11.34 7.59 -4.23
C LEU A 101 10.44 7.29 -3.02
N ILE A 102 9.47 8.15 -2.74
CA ILE A 102 8.49 7.95 -1.66
C ILE A 102 7.63 6.72 -1.92
N GLY A 103 7.19 6.50 -3.18
CA GLY A 103 6.39 5.34 -3.56
C GLY A 103 7.12 4.01 -3.39
N GLN A 104 8.38 3.96 -3.81
CA GLN A 104 9.24 2.79 -3.62
C GLN A 104 9.53 2.52 -2.13
N HIS A 105 9.76 3.57 -1.36
CA HIS A 105 9.94 3.47 0.08
C HIS A 105 8.69 2.95 0.78
N ALA A 106 7.51 3.45 0.39
CA ALA A 106 6.24 2.95 0.89
C ALA A 106 6.02 1.47 0.57
N GLU A 107 6.39 1.03 -0.65
CA GLU A 107 6.33 -0.38 -1.04
C GLU A 107 7.17 -1.27 -0.14
N MET A 108 8.44 -0.86 0.11
CA MET A 108 9.33 -1.59 1.01
C MET A 108 8.75 -1.71 2.43
N LEU A 109 8.25 -0.61 2.99
CA LEU A 109 7.64 -0.59 4.31
C LEU A 109 6.36 -1.43 4.37
N ASN A 110 5.48 -1.34 3.38
CA ASN A 110 4.27 -2.16 3.31
C ASN A 110 4.60 -3.65 3.27
N ASN A 111 5.59 -4.05 2.47
CA ASN A 111 6.02 -5.45 2.36
C ASN A 111 6.69 -5.97 3.65
N HIS A 112 7.32 -5.09 4.41
CA HIS A 112 7.96 -5.45 5.66
C HIS A 112 6.96 -5.59 6.82
N TYR A 113 6.06 -4.61 6.97
CA TYR A 113 5.19 -4.52 8.13
C TYR A 113 3.86 -5.24 7.98
N ILE A 114 3.27 -5.30 6.78
CA ILE A 114 1.98 -5.97 6.57
C ILE A 114 2.24 -7.47 6.42
N ARG A 115 2.39 -8.15 7.56
CA ARG A 115 2.64 -9.60 7.67
C ARG A 115 1.94 -10.15 8.89
N ASP A 116 1.73 -11.47 8.89
CA ASP A 116 1.15 -12.22 10.00
C ASP A 116 -0.20 -11.63 10.45
N ILE A 117 -1.03 -11.23 9.46
CA ILE A 117 -2.35 -10.65 9.70
C ILE A 117 -3.29 -11.77 10.10
N SER A 118 -3.91 -11.62 11.26
CA SER A 118 -4.82 -12.63 11.81
C SER A 118 -6.01 -12.91 10.90
N ALA A 119 -6.52 -14.13 10.91
CA ALA A 119 -7.73 -14.53 10.21
C ALA A 119 -8.93 -13.63 10.58
N GLY A 120 -9.92 -13.56 9.71
CA GLY A 120 -11.13 -12.75 9.90
C GLY A 120 -11.87 -12.51 8.60
N ASN A 121 -12.77 -11.53 8.60
CA ASN A 121 -13.54 -11.19 7.40
C ASN A 121 -12.76 -10.24 6.50
N CYS A 122 -12.59 -10.63 5.23
CA CYS A 122 -11.91 -9.85 4.22
C CYS A 122 -12.83 -9.56 3.05
N GLU A 123 -12.74 -8.36 2.51
CA GLU A 123 -13.53 -7.93 1.34
C GLU A 123 -12.61 -7.55 0.20
N PHE A 124 -12.92 -8.02 -1.01
CA PHE A 124 -12.18 -7.69 -2.22
C PHE A 124 -13.08 -7.04 -3.26
N ASP A 125 -12.54 -6.09 -4.00
CA ASP A 125 -13.22 -5.40 -5.10
C ASP A 125 -12.18 -4.79 -6.06
N GLU A 126 -12.61 -4.32 -7.25
CA GLU A 126 -11.76 -3.70 -8.23
C GLU A 126 -12.08 -2.24 -8.46
N ILE A 127 -11.03 -1.44 -8.61
CA ILE A 127 -11.13 -0.03 -9.00
C ILE A 127 -10.67 0.13 -10.44
N TRP A 128 -11.55 0.59 -11.31
CA TRP A 128 -11.19 0.97 -12.67
C TRP A 128 -10.49 2.33 -12.73
N SER A 129 -9.44 2.41 -13.54
CA SER A 129 -8.78 3.61 -14.03
C SER A 129 -8.18 3.32 -15.41
N PHE A 130 -7.18 4.11 -15.87
CA PHE A 130 -6.49 3.87 -17.12
C PHE A 130 -5.06 4.43 -17.11
N ILE A 131 -4.21 3.87 -17.95
CA ILE A 131 -2.84 4.31 -18.17
C ILE A 131 -2.73 4.96 -19.55
N HIS A 132 -2.14 6.12 -19.62
CA HIS A 132 -1.88 6.94 -20.79
C HIS A 132 -3.14 7.37 -21.56
N LYS A 133 -3.96 6.43 -22.05
CA LYS A 133 -5.22 6.65 -22.78
C LYS A 133 -6.22 5.55 -22.44
N LYS A 134 -7.51 5.81 -22.67
CA LYS A 134 -8.55 4.78 -22.47
C LYS A 134 -8.54 3.76 -23.61
N ASN A 135 -9.03 2.55 -23.37
CA ASN A 135 -9.08 1.48 -24.37
C ASN A 135 -9.63 1.93 -25.72
N LYS A 136 -10.70 2.73 -25.76
CA LYS A 136 -11.29 3.21 -27.01
C LYS A 136 -10.38 4.07 -27.89
N ASN A 137 -9.25 4.54 -27.35
CA ASN A 137 -8.27 5.39 -28.01
C ASN A 137 -6.94 4.67 -28.23
N LEU A 138 -6.87 3.34 -28.01
CA LEU A 138 -5.68 2.55 -28.26
C LEU A 138 -5.43 2.39 -29.76
N LEU A 139 -4.15 2.43 -30.14
CA LEU A 139 -3.64 2.11 -31.46
C LEU A 139 -2.99 0.71 -31.43
N PRO A 140 -2.88 0.00 -32.58
CA PRO A 140 -2.28 -1.34 -32.63
C PRO A 140 -0.84 -1.42 -32.07
N ASP A 141 -0.06 -0.35 -32.22
CA ASP A 141 1.36 -0.29 -31.77
C ASP A 141 1.53 0.24 -30.36
N ASP A 142 0.43 0.52 -29.63
CA ASP A 142 0.53 1.02 -28.26
C ASP A 142 1.09 -0.06 -27.31
N PRO A 143 1.90 0.32 -26.32
CA PRO A 143 2.37 -0.59 -25.28
C PRO A 143 1.22 -1.30 -24.56
N TYR A 144 1.41 -2.57 -24.20
CA TYR A 144 0.41 -3.38 -23.51
C TYR A 144 -0.13 -2.75 -22.21
N GLU A 145 0.72 -1.97 -21.50
CA GLU A 145 0.32 -1.28 -20.27
C GLU A 145 -0.71 -0.17 -20.49
N PHE A 146 -0.84 0.38 -21.71
CA PHE A 146 -1.79 1.46 -22.01
C PHE A 146 -3.24 0.95 -22.02
N GLY A 147 -4.18 1.86 -21.82
CA GLY A 147 -5.60 1.55 -21.79
C GLY A 147 -6.13 1.34 -20.37
N ASP A 148 -7.25 0.65 -20.28
CA ASP A 148 -7.92 0.39 -19.02
C ASP A 148 -7.03 -0.42 -18.07
N CYS A 149 -7.01 0.03 -16.82
CA CYS A 149 -6.25 -0.55 -15.73
C CYS A 149 -7.19 -0.77 -14.54
N TRP A 150 -7.17 -1.98 -14.02
CA TRP A 150 -7.96 -2.37 -12.87
C TRP A 150 -7.05 -2.67 -11.69
N THR A 151 -7.37 -2.08 -10.54
CA THR A 151 -6.66 -2.37 -9.30
C THR A 151 -7.55 -3.24 -8.44
N TYR A 152 -7.14 -4.48 -8.24
CA TYR A 152 -7.71 -5.40 -7.28
C TYR A 152 -7.22 -5.03 -5.90
N THR A 153 -8.12 -4.94 -4.93
CA THR A 153 -7.80 -4.50 -3.56
C THR A 153 -8.38 -5.48 -2.55
N GLY A 154 -7.62 -5.76 -1.49
CA GLY A 154 -8.04 -6.61 -0.39
C GLY A 154 -7.93 -5.89 0.96
N PHE A 155 -9.05 -5.83 1.68
CA PHE A 155 -9.15 -5.19 2.99
C PHE A 155 -9.65 -6.15 4.05
N LYS A 156 -9.10 -6.07 5.25
CA LYS A 156 -9.69 -6.68 6.43
C LYS A 156 -10.84 -5.80 6.93
N ARG A 157 -12.02 -6.40 7.12
CA ARG A 157 -13.25 -5.65 7.42
C ARG A 157 -13.18 -4.94 8.76
N GLU A 158 -12.74 -5.63 9.79
CA GLU A 158 -12.79 -5.17 11.17
C GLU A 158 -11.89 -3.95 11.37
N SER A 159 -10.64 -4.07 11.00
CA SER A 159 -9.65 -3.00 11.14
C SER A 159 -9.67 -2.00 9.99
N GLY A 160 -10.14 -2.41 8.81
CA GLY A 160 -9.99 -1.66 7.56
C GLY A 160 -8.57 -1.68 7.01
N LEU A 161 -7.72 -2.55 7.52
CA LEU A 161 -6.35 -2.69 7.00
C LEU A 161 -6.39 -3.07 5.52
N MET A 162 -5.73 -2.29 4.68
CA MET A 162 -5.50 -2.64 3.29
C MET A 162 -4.35 -3.65 3.23
N ILE A 163 -4.67 -4.94 3.08
CA ILE A 163 -3.69 -6.02 3.14
C ILE A 163 -2.89 -6.07 1.84
N SER A 164 -3.57 -6.11 0.69
CA SER A 164 -2.93 -6.23 -0.61
C SER A 164 -3.62 -5.44 -1.69
N PHE A 165 -2.88 -5.16 -2.74
CA PHE A 165 -3.43 -4.71 -4.03
C PHE A 165 -2.53 -5.18 -5.17
N ASN A 166 -3.11 -5.27 -6.35
CA ASN A 166 -2.37 -5.42 -7.60
C ASN A 166 -3.10 -4.69 -8.74
N ALA A 167 -2.35 -4.11 -9.66
CA ALA A 167 -2.89 -3.30 -10.75
C ALA A 167 -2.48 -3.87 -12.12
N GLY A 168 -3.41 -3.96 -13.04
CA GLY A 168 -3.16 -4.49 -14.38
C GLY A 168 -4.41 -4.52 -15.25
N LYS A 169 -4.38 -5.36 -16.27
CA LYS A 169 -5.58 -5.66 -17.07
C LYS A 169 -6.59 -6.46 -16.25
N ARG A 170 -7.87 -6.40 -16.63
CA ARG A 170 -8.92 -7.20 -15.98
C ARG A 170 -8.86 -8.65 -16.45
N VAL A 171 -7.84 -9.33 -16.00
CA VAL A 171 -7.57 -10.75 -16.32
C VAL A 171 -7.30 -11.53 -15.04
N GLU A 172 -7.50 -12.83 -15.09
CA GLU A 172 -7.33 -13.74 -13.95
C GLU A 172 -5.94 -13.64 -13.31
N LYS A 173 -4.90 -13.55 -14.15
CA LYS A 173 -3.51 -13.37 -13.67
C LYS A 173 -3.31 -12.13 -12.80
N THR A 174 -4.02 -11.04 -13.05
CA THR A 174 -3.93 -9.82 -12.21
C THR A 174 -4.58 -10.06 -10.84
N CYS A 175 -5.70 -10.79 -10.82
CA CYS A 175 -6.39 -11.22 -9.60
C CYS A 175 -5.51 -12.18 -8.78
N GLU A 176 -4.96 -13.19 -9.44
CA GLU A 176 -4.06 -14.20 -8.84
C GLU A 176 -2.87 -13.56 -8.11
N ILE A 177 -2.19 -12.61 -8.75
CA ILE A 177 -1.06 -11.89 -8.13
C ILE A 177 -1.52 -11.15 -6.86
N MET A 178 -2.69 -10.49 -6.88
CA MET A 178 -3.22 -9.81 -5.69
C MET A 178 -3.54 -10.80 -4.57
N LEU A 179 -4.12 -11.95 -4.89
CA LEU A 179 -4.46 -12.99 -3.92
C LEU A 179 -3.19 -13.65 -3.34
N ASN A 180 -2.16 -13.88 -4.15
CA ASN A 180 -0.87 -14.38 -3.65
C ASN A 180 -0.27 -13.42 -2.63
N TYR A 181 -0.18 -12.12 -2.93
CA TYR A 181 0.26 -11.11 -1.97
C TYR A 181 -0.62 -11.04 -0.72
N PHE A 182 -1.92 -11.27 -0.87
CA PHE A 182 -2.84 -11.34 0.27
C PHE A 182 -2.50 -12.52 1.18
N PHE A 183 -2.41 -13.73 0.64
CA PHE A 183 -2.15 -14.94 1.44
C PHE A 183 -0.73 -14.98 2.04
N GLU A 184 0.27 -14.44 1.34
CA GLU A 184 1.64 -14.28 1.88
C GLU A 184 1.69 -13.36 3.11
N ARG A 185 0.71 -12.49 3.31
CA ARG A 185 0.62 -11.53 4.41
C ARG A 185 -0.30 -11.97 5.55
N MET A 186 -1.08 -13.03 5.34
CA MET A 186 -1.96 -13.58 6.36
C MET A 186 -1.23 -14.60 7.21
N GLU A 187 -1.62 -14.72 8.49
CA GLU A 187 -1.30 -15.92 9.28
C GLU A 187 -1.92 -17.14 8.61
N LEU A 188 -1.27 -18.29 8.76
CA LEU A 188 -1.83 -19.56 8.28
C LEU A 188 -3.17 -19.81 8.98
N PRO A 189 -4.26 -19.96 8.24
CA PRO A 189 -5.55 -20.24 8.85
C PRO A 189 -5.56 -21.63 9.48
N LEU A 190 -6.26 -21.75 10.61
CA LEU A 190 -6.40 -23.00 11.35
C LEU A 190 -7.86 -23.47 11.31
N PRO A 191 -8.13 -24.77 11.48
CA PRO A 191 -9.48 -25.25 11.70
C PRO A 191 -10.12 -24.53 12.91
N GLY A 192 -11.29 -23.92 12.67
CA GLY A 192 -11.96 -23.08 13.68
C GLY A 192 -11.57 -21.59 13.68
N ASN A 193 -10.52 -21.19 12.95
CA ASN A 193 -10.14 -19.80 12.73
C ASN A 193 -9.92 -19.54 11.23
N LYS A 194 -11.02 -19.59 10.49
CA LYS A 194 -11.01 -19.47 9.02
C LYS A 194 -10.87 -18.03 8.55
N ILE A 195 -10.29 -17.87 7.37
CA ILE A 195 -10.39 -16.62 6.60
C ILE A 195 -11.71 -16.63 5.87
N SER A 196 -12.54 -15.62 6.09
CA SER A 196 -13.79 -15.42 5.33
C SER A 196 -13.59 -14.34 4.29
N ILE A 197 -13.76 -14.69 3.02
CA ILE A 197 -13.55 -13.80 1.88
C ILE A 197 -14.90 -13.44 1.27
N PHE A 198 -15.11 -12.16 0.98
CA PHE A 198 -16.32 -11.65 0.34
C PHE A 198 -15.97 -10.75 -0.84
N THR A 199 -16.60 -11.02 -1.99
CA THR A 199 -16.39 -10.27 -3.22
C THR A 199 -17.71 -9.91 -3.88
N ASP A 200 -17.66 -9.13 -4.95
CA ASP A 200 -18.77 -9.07 -5.91
C ASP A 200 -18.81 -10.35 -6.77
N GLY A 201 -19.75 -10.39 -7.74
CA GLY A 201 -19.95 -11.54 -8.62
C GLY A 201 -18.88 -11.71 -9.72
N ASN A 202 -17.68 -11.12 -9.61
CA ASN A 202 -16.62 -11.31 -10.60
C ASN A 202 -16.04 -12.73 -10.54
N CYS A 203 -16.16 -13.47 -11.65
CA CYS A 203 -15.72 -14.87 -11.76
C CYS A 203 -14.20 -15.06 -11.56
N GLN A 204 -13.38 -14.03 -11.75
CA GLN A 204 -11.94 -14.13 -11.56
C GLN A 204 -11.58 -14.47 -10.13
N TYR A 205 -12.32 -13.96 -9.12
CA TYR A 205 -12.11 -14.35 -7.72
C TYR A 205 -12.49 -15.80 -7.47
N SER A 206 -13.67 -16.24 -7.96
CA SER A 206 -14.12 -17.63 -7.74
C SER A 206 -13.19 -18.65 -8.39
N ASN A 207 -12.72 -18.37 -9.62
CA ASN A 207 -11.80 -19.26 -10.33
C ASN A 207 -10.47 -19.38 -9.55
N THR A 208 -9.83 -18.25 -9.24
CA THR A 208 -8.52 -18.27 -8.54
C THR A 208 -8.63 -18.82 -7.13
N LEU A 209 -9.70 -18.48 -6.38
CA LEU A 209 -9.88 -18.99 -5.02
C LEU A 209 -10.21 -20.48 -5.01
N GLN A 210 -10.81 -21.02 -6.05
CA GLN A 210 -11.09 -22.46 -6.16
C GLN A 210 -9.81 -23.29 -6.18
N ASP A 211 -8.78 -22.81 -6.84
CA ASP A 211 -7.47 -23.47 -6.91
C ASP A 211 -6.71 -23.42 -5.57
N LEU A 212 -7.02 -22.42 -4.74
CA LEU A 212 -6.41 -22.19 -3.42
C LEU A 212 -7.27 -22.71 -2.27
N TYR A 213 -8.43 -23.30 -2.57
CA TYR A 213 -9.46 -23.63 -1.58
C TYR A 213 -9.02 -24.74 -0.62
N CYS A 214 -9.26 -24.48 0.67
CA CYS A 214 -9.14 -25.44 1.76
C CYS A 214 -10.40 -25.34 2.63
N ASP A 215 -11.22 -26.38 2.68
CA ASP A 215 -12.52 -26.39 3.39
C ASP A 215 -12.39 -26.12 4.88
N SER A 216 -11.33 -26.58 5.51
CA SER A 216 -11.07 -26.35 6.93
C SER A 216 -10.55 -24.93 7.25
N CYS A 217 -10.10 -24.17 6.25
CA CYS A 217 -9.32 -22.94 6.42
C CYS A 217 -9.99 -21.69 5.86
N MET A 218 -10.92 -21.84 4.91
CA MET A 218 -11.48 -20.71 4.19
C MET A 218 -12.99 -20.83 3.98
N ASP A 219 -13.67 -19.71 4.12
CA ASP A 219 -15.06 -19.52 3.70
C ASP A 219 -15.13 -18.44 2.63
N TYR A 220 -15.97 -18.63 1.59
CA TYR A 220 -16.12 -17.67 0.52
C TYR A 220 -17.56 -17.43 0.14
N GLY A 221 -17.92 -16.15 0.04
CA GLY A 221 -19.25 -15.73 -0.39
C GLY A 221 -19.22 -14.55 -1.37
N GLN A 222 -20.22 -14.47 -2.20
CA GLN A 222 -20.38 -13.41 -3.19
C GLN A 222 -21.64 -12.56 -2.98
N VAL A 223 -21.51 -11.27 -3.32
CA VAL A 223 -22.63 -10.32 -3.42
C VAL A 223 -22.91 -10.09 -4.89
N ILE A 224 -23.96 -10.70 -5.40
CA ILE A 224 -24.38 -10.58 -6.81
C ILE A 224 -25.43 -9.46 -6.91
N LYS A 225 -25.11 -8.40 -7.66
CA LYS A 225 -25.97 -7.23 -7.86
C LYS A 225 -26.55 -7.23 -9.26
N SER A 226 -27.85 -7.49 -9.38
CA SER A 226 -28.58 -7.39 -10.64
C SER A 226 -29.06 -5.96 -10.86
N LYS A 227 -28.84 -5.43 -12.07
CA LYS A 227 -29.24 -4.07 -12.46
C LYS A 227 -30.13 -4.13 -13.70
N GLU A 228 -31.24 -3.40 -13.69
CA GLU A 228 -32.09 -3.14 -14.85
C GLU A 228 -32.04 -1.64 -15.13
N GLN A 229 -31.82 -1.24 -16.36
CA GLN A 229 -31.69 0.17 -16.78
C GLN A 229 -30.76 1.01 -15.86
N ASN A 230 -29.63 0.43 -15.46
CA ASN A 230 -28.66 0.99 -14.52
C ASN A 230 -29.18 1.20 -13.07
N ARG A 231 -30.37 0.73 -12.72
CA ARG A 231 -30.90 0.74 -11.35
C ARG A 231 -30.67 -0.62 -10.71
N LEU A 232 -30.26 -0.62 -9.44
CA LEU A 232 -30.13 -1.84 -8.66
C LEU A 232 -31.52 -2.42 -8.40
N VAL A 233 -31.80 -3.64 -8.87
CA VAL A 233 -33.10 -4.32 -8.74
C VAL A 233 -33.04 -5.41 -7.67
N ARG A 234 -31.91 -6.15 -7.61
CA ARG A 234 -31.77 -7.27 -6.68
C ARG A 234 -30.33 -7.39 -6.18
N VAL A 235 -30.22 -7.77 -4.91
CA VAL A 235 -28.93 -8.14 -4.26
C VAL A 235 -29.11 -9.57 -3.74
N ILE A 236 -28.28 -10.48 -4.24
CA ILE A 236 -28.24 -11.88 -3.81
C ILE A 236 -26.92 -12.06 -3.07
N ARG A 237 -26.98 -12.77 -1.92
CA ARG A 237 -25.79 -13.21 -1.18
C ARG A 237 -25.70 -14.71 -1.35
N GLU A 238 -24.61 -15.17 -1.88
CA GLU A 238 -24.40 -16.57 -2.23
C GLU A 238 -23.15 -17.11 -1.53
N ARG A 239 -23.27 -18.32 -0.98
CA ARG A 239 -22.13 -19.09 -0.47
C ARG A 239 -21.51 -19.82 -1.64
N ILE A 240 -20.22 -19.65 -1.87
CA ILE A 240 -19.50 -20.32 -2.95
C ILE A 240 -18.72 -21.51 -2.40
N PHE A 241 -17.95 -21.30 -1.34
CA PHE A 241 -17.19 -22.35 -0.64
C PHE A 241 -17.36 -22.24 0.87
N GLY A 242 -17.20 -23.35 1.58
CA GLY A 242 -17.34 -23.38 3.03
C GLY A 242 -18.74 -23.02 3.49
N ASN A 243 -18.85 -22.45 4.68
CA ASN A 243 -20.14 -22.12 5.30
C ASN A 243 -20.15 -20.72 5.93
N PRO A 244 -19.88 -19.64 5.18
CA PRO A 244 -19.97 -18.29 5.73
C PRO A 244 -21.40 -17.95 6.16
N GLU A 245 -21.56 -17.14 7.19
CA GLU A 245 -22.87 -16.63 7.56
C GLU A 245 -23.39 -15.70 6.45
N ILE A 246 -24.59 -15.97 5.93
CA ILE A 246 -25.15 -15.21 4.78
C ILE A 246 -25.25 -13.72 5.07
N LYS A 247 -25.58 -13.35 6.32
CA LYS A 247 -25.67 -11.93 6.73
C LYS A 247 -24.32 -11.23 6.69
N SER A 248 -23.22 -11.98 6.89
CA SER A 248 -21.86 -11.46 6.84
C SER A 248 -21.35 -11.24 5.43
N ILE A 249 -21.97 -11.85 4.40
CA ILE A 249 -21.56 -11.67 2.99
C ILE A 249 -21.88 -10.22 2.56
N SER A 250 -20.86 -9.39 2.44
CA SER A 250 -20.94 -7.97 2.07
C SER A 250 -19.64 -7.49 1.42
N THR A 251 -19.76 -6.46 0.58
CA THR A 251 -18.64 -5.72 -0.03
C THR A 251 -18.67 -4.23 0.32
N SER A 252 -19.47 -3.85 1.32
CA SER A 252 -19.73 -2.44 1.62
C SER A 252 -18.50 -1.71 2.16
N VAL A 253 -17.64 -2.41 2.89
CA VAL A 253 -16.43 -1.83 3.48
C VAL A 253 -15.39 -1.55 2.40
N VAL A 254 -15.10 -2.52 1.54
CA VAL A 254 -14.16 -2.31 0.43
C VAL A 254 -14.66 -1.26 -0.56
N GLU A 255 -15.97 -1.21 -0.85
CA GLU A 255 -16.56 -0.15 -1.69
C GLU A 255 -16.37 1.24 -1.07
N GLY A 256 -16.51 1.36 0.26
CA GLY A 256 -16.22 2.60 0.99
C GLY A 256 -14.74 3.01 0.87
N TYR A 257 -13.82 2.07 0.99
CA TYR A 257 -12.39 2.34 0.82
C TYR A 257 -12.01 2.63 -0.64
N ASN A 258 -12.63 1.98 -1.60
CA ASN A 258 -12.48 2.31 -3.01
C ASN A 258 -12.92 3.75 -3.32
N ASN A 259 -13.96 4.25 -2.66
CA ASN A 259 -14.35 5.65 -2.73
C ASN A 259 -13.31 6.57 -2.07
N LYS A 260 -12.74 6.20 -0.91
CA LYS A 260 -11.64 6.94 -0.27
C LYS A 260 -10.42 7.05 -1.21
N ILE A 261 -10.03 5.96 -1.88
CA ILE A 261 -8.95 5.97 -2.89
C ILE A 261 -9.25 7.00 -4.00
N ARG A 262 -10.48 7.03 -4.53
CA ARG A 262 -10.88 7.99 -5.56
C ARG A 262 -10.90 9.44 -5.06
N GLN A 263 -11.18 9.66 -3.78
CA GLN A 263 -11.16 10.98 -3.16
C GLN A 263 -9.74 11.48 -2.90
N ARG A 264 -8.82 10.61 -2.53
CA ARG A 264 -7.45 10.94 -2.15
C ARG A 264 -6.48 10.97 -3.34
N LEU A 265 -6.70 10.10 -4.34
CA LEU A 265 -5.79 9.94 -5.47
C LEU A 265 -6.39 10.50 -6.78
N SER A 266 -5.80 11.57 -7.31
CA SER A 266 -6.25 12.19 -8.56
C SER A 266 -6.27 11.22 -9.76
N ARG A 267 -5.36 10.23 -9.76
CA ARG A 267 -5.20 9.22 -10.83
C ARG A 267 -6.37 8.25 -10.92
N PHE A 268 -7.13 8.07 -9.84
CA PHE A 268 -8.27 7.16 -9.74
C PHE A 268 -9.63 7.84 -9.96
N THR A 269 -9.63 9.15 -10.19
CA THR A 269 -10.86 9.88 -10.50
C THR A 269 -11.34 9.52 -11.91
N ARG A 270 -12.63 9.16 -12.07
CA ARG A 270 -13.21 8.69 -13.34
C ARG A 270 -13.08 9.67 -14.50
N LYS A 271 -13.17 10.98 -14.20
CA LYS A 271 -13.01 12.07 -15.17
C LYS A 271 -11.90 12.98 -14.68
N THR A 272 -10.67 12.75 -15.12
CA THR A 272 -9.49 13.52 -14.68
C THR A 272 -8.50 13.73 -15.83
N ALA A 273 -7.83 14.88 -15.83
CA ALA A 273 -6.64 15.12 -16.63
C ALA A 273 -5.35 14.64 -15.92
N SER A 274 -5.45 14.22 -14.64
CA SER A 274 -4.34 13.79 -13.80
C SER A 274 -4.09 12.27 -13.83
N TYR A 275 -4.52 11.58 -14.89
CA TYR A 275 -4.30 10.16 -15.08
C TYR A 275 -2.82 9.80 -15.18
N SER A 276 -2.49 8.55 -14.88
CA SER A 276 -1.11 8.04 -14.96
C SER A 276 -0.64 7.89 -16.40
N LYS A 277 0.57 8.39 -16.70
CA LYS A 277 1.22 8.19 -18.00
C LYS A 277 1.93 6.85 -18.11
N ARG A 278 2.35 6.27 -16.99
CA ARG A 278 3.08 5.00 -16.87
C ARG A 278 2.59 4.22 -15.67
N MET A 279 2.68 2.90 -15.73
CA MET A 279 2.26 2.00 -14.66
C MET A 279 3.01 2.28 -13.34
N ILE A 280 4.31 2.52 -13.39
CA ILE A 280 5.10 2.81 -12.18
C ILE A 280 4.55 3.99 -11.36
N GLY A 281 4.12 5.07 -12.00
CA GLY A 281 3.52 6.21 -11.29
C GLY A 281 2.14 5.89 -10.73
N TYR A 282 1.44 4.94 -11.31
CA TYR A 282 0.16 4.43 -10.82
C TYR A 282 0.35 3.58 -9.56
N VAL A 283 1.23 2.59 -9.64
CA VAL A 283 1.57 1.69 -8.53
C VAL A 283 2.14 2.47 -7.34
N ASN A 284 3.07 3.39 -7.57
CA ASN A 284 3.64 4.21 -6.50
C ASN A 284 2.58 5.04 -5.75
N SER A 285 1.55 5.53 -6.45
CA SER A 285 0.46 6.24 -5.76
C SER A 285 -0.34 5.31 -4.85
N MET A 286 -0.52 4.05 -5.23
CA MET A 286 -1.19 3.05 -4.40
C MET A 286 -0.31 2.60 -3.22
N ASN A 287 1.00 2.44 -3.42
CA ASN A 287 1.93 2.11 -2.34
C ASN A 287 1.92 3.18 -1.25
N ILE A 288 1.98 4.48 -1.65
CA ILE A 288 1.88 5.59 -0.70
C ILE A 288 0.51 5.58 -0.01
N PHE A 289 -0.58 5.39 -0.77
CA PHE A 289 -1.92 5.33 -0.19
C PHE A 289 -2.04 4.18 0.82
N GLN A 290 -1.58 2.99 0.49
CA GLN A 290 -1.63 1.82 1.39
C GLN A 290 -0.89 2.12 2.70
N PHE A 291 0.33 2.68 2.63
CA PHE A 291 1.07 3.04 3.83
C PHE A 291 0.35 4.10 4.66
N VAL A 292 -0.04 5.20 4.03
CA VAL A 292 -0.71 6.32 4.73
C VAL A 292 -2.02 5.88 5.35
N HIS A 293 -2.83 5.12 4.60
CA HIS A 293 -4.10 4.59 5.07
C HIS A 293 -3.93 3.66 6.28
N ASN A 294 -2.93 2.78 6.23
CA ASN A 294 -2.73 1.78 7.27
C ASN A 294 -2.04 2.32 8.53
N PHE A 295 -1.06 3.22 8.39
CA PHE A 295 -0.15 3.61 9.47
C PHE A 295 -0.31 5.05 9.94
N ILE A 296 -0.85 5.96 9.08
CA ILE A 296 -0.94 7.38 9.38
C ILE A 296 -2.39 7.84 9.59
N ASP A 297 -3.34 7.39 8.77
CA ASP A 297 -4.74 7.80 8.87
C ASP A 297 -5.40 7.11 10.09
N ILE A 298 -5.96 7.91 10.99
CA ILE A 298 -6.72 7.40 12.13
C ILE A 298 -8.08 6.88 11.65
N LYS A 299 -8.49 5.72 12.13
CA LYS A 299 -9.79 5.09 11.83
C LYS A 299 -10.75 5.20 13.00
N LEU A 300 -10.37 4.69 14.16
CA LEU A 300 -11.24 4.55 15.32
C LEU A 300 -10.44 4.76 16.61
N ASP A 301 -10.99 5.45 17.60
CA ASP A 301 -10.41 5.62 18.94
C ASP A 301 -8.92 5.98 18.94
N HIS A 302 -8.54 6.92 18.07
CA HIS A 302 -7.15 7.36 17.86
C HIS A 302 -6.21 6.25 17.35
N GLN A 303 -6.76 5.13 16.85
CA GLN A 303 -5.98 4.03 16.28
C GLN A 303 -6.04 4.01 14.76
N THR A 304 -4.92 3.63 14.16
CA THR A 304 -4.83 3.35 12.73
C THR A 304 -5.21 1.90 12.43
N PRO A 305 -5.55 1.54 11.17
CA PRO A 305 -5.79 0.15 10.80
C PRO A 305 -4.66 -0.81 11.22
N ALA A 306 -3.39 -0.40 11.09
CA ALA A 306 -2.23 -1.20 11.47
C ALA A 306 -2.11 -1.38 12.99
N MET A 307 -2.51 -0.39 13.80
CA MET A 307 -2.57 -0.52 15.25
C MET A 307 -3.68 -1.50 15.67
N LEU A 308 -4.85 -1.46 15.02
CA LEU A 308 -5.96 -2.39 15.29
C LEU A 308 -5.58 -3.85 15.01
N GLU A 309 -4.70 -4.09 14.03
CA GLU A 309 -4.14 -5.42 13.71
C GLU A 309 -2.83 -5.73 14.46
N ARG A 310 -2.39 -4.86 15.36
CA ARG A 310 -1.14 -5.02 16.14
C ARG A 310 0.13 -5.12 15.28
N VAL A 311 0.06 -4.62 14.04
CA VAL A 311 1.21 -4.50 13.14
C VAL A 311 2.18 -3.42 13.63
N THR A 312 1.66 -2.41 14.30
CA THR A 312 2.43 -1.35 14.99
C THR A 312 1.77 -1.01 16.32
N ASP A 313 2.55 -0.51 17.26
CA ASP A 313 2.08 -0.09 18.61
C ASP A 313 1.75 1.40 18.68
N HIS A 314 2.01 2.17 17.63
CA HIS A 314 1.83 3.61 17.61
C HIS A 314 1.35 4.16 16.27
N HIS A 315 0.87 5.39 16.31
CA HIS A 315 0.50 6.18 15.16
C HIS A 315 1.73 6.79 14.51
N TRP A 316 2.02 6.40 13.27
CA TRP A 316 3.15 6.91 12.50
C TRP A 316 2.92 8.35 12.05
N ASN A 317 3.96 9.17 12.09
CA ASN A 317 3.95 10.49 11.49
C ASN A 317 4.72 10.53 10.17
N TRP A 318 4.55 11.59 9.40
CA TRP A 318 5.18 11.75 8.08
C TRP A 318 6.70 11.80 8.12
N SER A 319 7.30 12.34 9.19
CA SER A 319 8.76 12.39 9.34
C SER A 319 9.30 10.98 9.60
N GLU A 320 8.64 10.23 10.45
CA GLU A 320 8.97 8.85 10.74
C GLU A 320 8.86 7.99 9.47
N PHE A 321 7.75 8.06 8.75
CA PHE A 321 7.58 7.38 7.46
C PHE A 321 8.76 7.59 6.52
N LEU A 322 9.20 8.85 6.32
CA LEU A 322 10.25 9.17 5.35
C LEU A 322 11.68 8.92 5.85
N CYS A 323 11.87 8.71 7.13
CA CYS A 323 13.19 8.48 7.73
C CYS A 323 13.41 7.04 8.18
N HIS A 324 12.36 6.21 8.16
CA HIS A 324 12.42 4.85 8.67
C HIS A 324 13.26 3.94 7.79
N HIS A 325 14.11 3.13 8.43
CA HIS A 325 14.92 2.12 7.76
C HIS A 325 14.34 0.73 8.02
N ILE A 326 14.31 -0.10 7.01
CA ILE A 326 13.95 -1.52 7.15
C ILE A 326 15.16 -2.40 6.92
N GLN A 327 15.16 -3.54 7.59
CA GLN A 327 16.04 -4.66 7.27
C GLN A 327 15.49 -5.35 6.01
N LEU A 328 16.31 -5.38 4.96
CA LEU A 328 16.02 -6.13 3.74
C LEU A 328 16.55 -7.55 3.85
#